data_d2e6dcb559f16c12af0c6c53d08ce8f3
#
_entry.id   d2e6dcb559f16c12af0c6c53d08ce8f3
#
_cell.length_a   1.000
_cell.length_b   1.000
_cell.length_c   1.000
_cell.angle_alpha   90.00
_cell.angle_beta   90.00
_cell.angle_gamma   90.00
#
_symmetry.space_group_name_H-M   'P 1'
#
loop_
_entity.id
_entity.type
_entity.pdbx_description
1 polymer ?
#
loop_
_entity_poly.entity_id
_entity_poly.type
_entity_poly.pdbx_seq_one_letter_code
_entity_poly.pdbx_strand_id
1 'polypeptide(L)'
;MTTDYNVIAAQYKQCKEHPWRSRIETYSIMKRLGNLEGKKVLDVACGEGFYARKLRQCGAGEVVGIDRSEAMIRLALDQESRHPLGITYRVEDARTESARQEFDLAVSAWLLVYARNQAELLAMCRGLASRLKSGGRFITFTGNPDLYAFTQADYRKYGFSITLTDRAYEGAPIVWTVYLDDSSFEIENYYLPMEAYETAFIEAGFPDFKVHLPEVSPHPQGVDDGTFWSDYLAHPPAVLIECVKK
;
A
#
# COMPACT_ATOMS: atom_id res chain seq x y z
N MET A 1 20.30 1.08 -0.14
CA MET A 1 20.01 0.88 1.31
C MET A 1 18.53 0.63 1.46
N THR A 2 18.08 -0.32 2.25
CA THR A 2 16.64 -0.49 2.48
C THR A 2 16.15 0.61 3.42
N THR A 3 15.08 1.31 3.10
CA THR A 3 14.49 2.36 3.95
C THR A 3 14.21 1.82 5.36
N ASP A 4 14.80 2.45 6.39
CA ASP A 4 14.55 2.09 7.78
C ASP A 4 13.40 2.94 8.35
N TYR A 5 12.21 2.36 8.39
CA TYR A 5 11.01 3.01 8.92
C TYR A 5 11.07 3.32 10.41
N ASN A 6 12.00 2.73 11.17
CA ASN A 6 12.21 3.14 12.56
C ASN A 6 12.82 4.55 12.64
N VAL A 7 13.59 4.95 11.62
CA VAL A 7 14.23 6.27 11.56
C VAL A 7 13.28 7.35 11.03
N ILE A 8 12.50 7.04 10.00
CA ILE A 8 11.66 8.04 9.29
C ILE A 8 10.18 8.03 9.72
N ALA A 9 9.82 7.29 10.78
CA ALA A 9 8.42 7.09 11.18
C ALA A 9 7.61 8.39 11.33
N ALA A 10 8.20 9.42 11.96
CA ALA A 10 7.54 10.73 12.16
C ALA A 10 7.32 11.48 10.84
N GLN A 11 8.33 11.52 9.96
CA GLN A 11 8.26 12.16 8.64
C GLN A 11 7.29 11.41 7.74
N TYR A 12 7.32 10.06 7.77
CA TYR A 12 6.38 9.23 7.02
C TYR A 12 4.92 9.46 7.44
N LYS A 13 4.67 9.64 8.74
CA LYS A 13 3.33 10.03 9.22
C LYS A 13 2.89 11.37 8.63
N GLN A 14 3.77 12.37 8.61
CA GLN A 14 3.46 13.69 8.05
C GLN A 14 3.16 13.63 6.55
N CYS A 15 3.84 12.78 5.78
CA CYS A 15 3.56 12.65 4.34
C CYS A 15 2.16 12.08 4.02
N LYS A 16 1.44 11.51 5.00
CA LYS A 16 0.04 11.08 4.84
C LYS A 16 -0.93 12.24 4.62
N GLU A 17 -0.52 13.47 4.94
CA GLU A 17 -1.30 14.69 4.74
C GLU A 17 -1.25 15.20 3.28
N HIS A 18 -0.34 14.68 2.45
CA HIS A 18 -0.29 15.04 1.04
C HIS A 18 -1.63 14.78 0.32
N PRO A 19 -2.12 15.73 -0.50
CA PRO A 19 -3.42 15.62 -1.18
C PRO A 19 -3.59 14.33 -2.00
N TRP A 20 -2.54 13.84 -2.66
CA TRP A 20 -2.64 12.60 -3.44
C TRP A 20 -2.88 11.36 -2.58
N ARG A 21 -2.44 11.37 -1.31
CA ARG A 21 -2.72 10.28 -0.36
C ARG A 21 -4.22 10.16 -0.07
N SER A 22 -4.88 11.29 0.18
CA SER A 22 -6.31 11.29 0.48
C SER A 22 -7.17 11.19 -0.78
N ARG A 23 -6.82 11.96 -1.83
CA ARG A 23 -7.62 12.13 -3.03
C ARG A 23 -7.51 10.96 -4.01
N ILE A 24 -6.38 10.28 -4.05
CA ILE A 24 -6.10 9.18 -4.98
C ILE A 24 -5.93 7.86 -4.24
N GLU A 25 -4.87 7.72 -3.44
CA GLU A 25 -4.53 6.46 -2.78
C GLU A 25 -5.67 5.95 -1.88
N THR A 26 -6.05 6.75 -0.88
CA THR A 26 -7.10 6.36 0.07
C THR A 26 -8.44 6.16 -0.64
N TYR A 27 -8.82 7.09 -1.51
CA TYR A 27 -10.08 6.97 -2.25
C TYR A 27 -10.13 5.69 -3.09
N SER A 28 -9.08 5.42 -3.86
CA SER A 28 -9.01 4.23 -4.72
C SER A 28 -9.10 2.93 -3.94
N ILE A 29 -8.42 2.84 -2.78
CA ILE A 29 -8.52 1.67 -1.89
C ILE A 29 -9.93 1.54 -1.33
N MET A 30 -10.44 2.61 -0.68
CA MET A 30 -11.71 2.58 0.04
C MET A 30 -12.90 2.26 -0.88
N LYS A 31 -12.88 2.77 -2.11
CA LYS A 31 -13.91 2.50 -3.12
C LYS A 31 -14.05 1.02 -3.45
N ARG A 32 -12.97 0.22 -3.28
CA ARG A 32 -12.95 -1.20 -3.64
C ARG A 32 -13.23 -2.15 -2.47
N LEU A 33 -13.31 -1.66 -1.25
CA LEU A 33 -13.51 -2.51 -0.08
C LEU A 33 -14.85 -3.26 -0.09
N GLY A 34 -15.91 -2.59 -0.54
CA GLY A 34 -17.27 -3.10 -0.42
C GLY A 34 -17.79 -3.05 1.02
N ASN A 35 -18.78 -3.89 1.34
CA ASN A 35 -19.32 -3.97 2.69
C ASN A 35 -18.33 -4.69 3.64
N LEU A 36 -17.97 -4.04 4.75
CA LEU A 36 -17.05 -4.54 5.77
C LEU A 36 -17.76 -5.03 7.03
N GLU A 37 -19.10 -4.87 7.11
CA GLU A 37 -19.87 -5.26 8.30
C GLU A 37 -19.63 -6.72 8.67
N GLY A 38 -19.25 -6.96 9.94
CA GLY A 38 -18.96 -8.28 10.48
C GLY A 38 -17.67 -8.94 9.96
N LYS A 39 -16.97 -8.35 9.00
CA LYS A 39 -15.74 -8.93 8.44
C LYS A 39 -14.55 -8.78 9.37
N LYS A 40 -13.68 -9.78 9.35
CA LYS A 40 -12.36 -9.74 9.95
C LYS A 40 -11.35 -9.30 8.90
N VAL A 41 -10.71 -8.16 9.13
CA VAL A 41 -9.83 -7.48 8.14
C VAL A 41 -8.40 -7.39 8.66
N LEU A 42 -7.44 -7.68 7.80
CA LEU A 42 -6.02 -7.54 8.06
C LEU A 42 -5.46 -6.33 7.30
N ASP A 43 -4.82 -5.41 8.01
CA ASP A 43 -4.00 -4.33 7.44
C ASP A 43 -2.54 -4.77 7.48
N VAL A 44 -1.93 -5.03 6.31
CA VAL A 44 -0.57 -5.59 6.19
C VAL A 44 0.41 -4.49 5.83
N ALA A 45 1.53 -4.40 6.54
CA ALA A 45 2.41 -3.25 6.56
C ALA A 45 1.62 -1.99 6.99
N CYS A 46 0.91 -2.11 8.12
CA CYS A 46 -0.06 -1.10 8.56
C CYS A 46 0.57 0.23 8.97
N GLY A 47 1.89 0.27 9.14
CA GLY A 47 2.61 1.44 9.64
C GLY A 47 2.05 1.89 10.98
N GLU A 48 1.77 3.19 11.12
CA GLU A 48 1.16 3.78 12.31
C GLU A 48 -0.36 3.54 12.45
N GLY A 49 -0.95 2.67 11.63
CA GLY A 49 -2.35 2.25 11.73
C GLY A 49 -3.35 3.09 10.93
N PHE A 50 -2.89 3.88 9.96
CA PHE A 50 -3.77 4.77 9.18
C PHE A 50 -4.93 4.03 8.49
N TYR A 51 -4.64 2.95 7.75
CA TYR A 51 -5.68 2.15 7.09
C TYR A 51 -6.45 1.29 8.08
N ALA A 52 -5.80 0.68 9.07
CA ALA A 52 -6.48 -0.10 10.09
C ALA A 52 -7.61 0.71 10.76
N ARG A 53 -7.35 1.97 11.11
CA ARG A 53 -8.35 2.87 11.69
C ARG A 53 -9.48 3.19 10.72
N LYS A 54 -9.18 3.48 9.45
CA LYS A 54 -10.19 3.71 8.42
C LYS A 54 -11.08 2.47 8.18
N LEU A 55 -10.48 1.29 8.10
CA LEU A 55 -11.21 0.02 7.94
C LEU A 55 -12.19 -0.20 9.10
N ARG A 56 -11.75 0.05 10.33
CA ARG A 56 -12.61 -0.05 11.51
C ARG A 56 -13.75 0.98 11.50
N GLN A 57 -13.45 2.23 11.13
CA GLN A 57 -14.45 3.31 10.98
C GLN A 57 -15.48 3.03 9.87
N CYS A 58 -15.08 2.28 8.83
CA CYS A 58 -15.97 1.82 7.76
C CYS A 58 -16.77 0.57 8.09
N GLY A 59 -16.80 0.15 9.38
CA GLY A 59 -17.70 -0.90 9.85
C GLY A 59 -17.10 -2.31 9.89
N ALA A 60 -15.78 -2.48 9.69
CA ALA A 60 -15.16 -3.79 9.87
C ALA A 60 -15.42 -4.33 11.27
N GLY A 61 -15.81 -5.61 11.39
CA GLY A 61 -16.12 -6.26 12.65
C GLY A 61 -14.89 -6.42 13.55
N GLU A 62 -13.79 -6.86 12.99
CA GLU A 62 -12.49 -6.98 13.63
C GLU A 62 -11.40 -6.46 12.68
N VAL A 63 -10.44 -5.72 13.21
CA VAL A 63 -9.27 -5.25 12.43
C VAL A 63 -7.99 -5.61 13.18
N VAL A 64 -7.07 -6.23 12.45
CA VAL A 64 -5.70 -6.50 12.92
C VAL A 64 -4.74 -5.78 11.99
N GLY A 65 -3.81 -5.00 12.55
CA GLY A 65 -2.70 -4.40 11.83
C GLY A 65 -1.40 -5.12 12.12
N ILE A 66 -0.64 -5.44 11.09
CA ILE A 66 0.72 -6.00 11.24
C ILE A 66 1.74 -5.15 10.49
N ASP A 67 2.89 -4.93 11.12
CA ASP A 67 4.04 -4.27 10.52
C ASP A 67 5.33 -4.85 11.09
N ARG A 68 6.40 -4.90 10.28
CA ARG A 68 7.70 -5.37 10.74
C ARG A 68 8.46 -4.34 11.61
N SER A 69 8.08 -3.07 11.53
CA SER A 69 8.70 -1.97 12.27
C SER A 69 8.08 -1.84 13.65
N GLU A 70 8.87 -2.07 14.69
CA GLU A 70 8.44 -1.85 16.08
C GLU A 70 8.08 -0.37 16.34
N ALA A 71 8.80 0.58 15.70
CA ALA A 71 8.53 2.01 15.87
C ALA A 71 7.15 2.36 15.29
N MET A 72 6.80 1.82 14.13
CA MET A 72 5.47 2.01 13.53
C MET A 72 4.37 1.41 14.40
N ILE A 73 4.54 0.19 14.90
CA ILE A 73 3.56 -0.44 15.79
C ILE A 73 3.43 0.33 17.11
N ARG A 74 4.52 0.88 17.68
CA ARG A 74 4.41 1.76 18.86
C ARG A 74 3.56 3.00 18.58
N LEU A 75 3.73 3.64 17.42
CA LEU A 75 2.88 4.79 17.03
C LEU A 75 1.41 4.38 16.85
N ALA A 76 1.14 3.21 16.27
CA ALA A 76 -0.22 2.69 16.10
C ALA A 76 -0.89 2.42 17.46
N LEU A 77 -0.17 1.78 18.39
CA LEU A 77 -0.64 1.51 19.76
C LEU A 77 -0.86 2.79 20.57
N ASP A 78 0.02 3.80 20.42
CA ASP A 78 -0.14 5.11 21.05
C ASP A 78 -1.42 5.81 20.55
N GLN A 79 -1.70 5.79 19.25
CA GLN A 79 -2.95 6.31 18.70
C GLN A 79 -4.17 5.51 19.21
N GLU A 80 -4.08 4.20 19.27
CA GLU A 80 -5.17 3.33 19.75
C GLU A 80 -5.47 3.58 21.23
N SER A 81 -4.44 3.85 22.05
CA SER A 81 -4.62 4.18 23.47
C SER A 81 -5.33 5.52 23.68
N ARG A 82 -5.08 6.51 22.82
CA ARG A 82 -5.70 7.85 22.90
C ARG A 82 -7.13 7.87 22.33
N HIS A 83 -7.35 7.11 21.28
CA HIS A 83 -8.61 7.07 20.54
C HIS A 83 -8.96 5.62 20.20
N PRO A 84 -9.42 4.81 21.17
CA PRO A 84 -9.62 3.38 21.00
C PRO A 84 -10.74 3.08 19.99
N LEU A 85 -10.43 2.18 19.06
CA LEU A 85 -11.37 1.61 18.09
C LEU A 85 -11.48 0.07 18.21
N GLY A 86 -10.71 -0.55 19.12
CA GLY A 86 -10.66 -1.99 19.31
C GLY A 86 -9.80 -2.68 18.25
N ILE A 87 -8.75 -2.04 17.77
CA ILE A 87 -7.82 -2.58 16.77
C ILE A 87 -6.68 -3.29 17.47
N THR A 88 -6.31 -4.46 16.97
CA THR A 88 -5.13 -5.20 17.47
C THR A 88 -3.95 -4.91 16.56
N TYR A 89 -2.81 -4.51 17.13
CA TYR A 89 -1.55 -4.30 16.39
C TYR A 89 -0.47 -5.28 16.81
N ARG A 90 0.31 -5.81 15.85
CA ARG A 90 1.38 -6.77 16.10
C ARG A 90 2.61 -6.49 15.27
N VAL A 91 3.80 -6.72 15.84
CA VAL A 91 5.05 -6.72 15.07
C VAL A 91 5.16 -8.07 14.38
N GLU A 92 4.93 -8.11 13.07
CA GLU A 92 5.00 -9.31 12.25
C GLU A 92 5.55 -9.00 10.85
N ASP A 93 6.31 -9.92 10.26
CA ASP A 93 6.73 -9.83 8.87
C ASP A 93 5.65 -10.45 7.96
N ALA A 94 5.27 -9.71 6.92
CA ALA A 94 4.28 -10.14 5.93
C ALA A 94 4.66 -11.43 5.20
N ARG A 95 5.98 -11.75 5.12
CA ARG A 95 6.50 -12.95 4.47
C ARG A 95 6.34 -14.21 5.33
N THR A 96 6.10 -14.06 6.63
CA THR A 96 5.90 -15.20 7.52
C THR A 96 4.53 -15.82 7.25
N GLU A 97 4.48 -17.11 6.94
CA GLU A 97 3.22 -17.83 6.77
C GLU A 97 2.53 -18.06 8.12
N SER A 98 1.21 -17.98 8.13
CA SER A 98 0.35 -18.23 9.27
C SER A 98 -0.33 -19.59 9.17
N ALA A 99 -0.43 -20.30 10.29
CA ALA A 99 -1.24 -21.52 10.36
C ALA A 99 -2.76 -21.25 10.41
N ARG A 100 -3.18 -19.98 10.56
CA ARG A 100 -4.59 -19.59 10.73
C ARG A 100 -5.06 -18.78 9.53
N GLN A 101 -6.01 -19.34 8.79
CA GLN A 101 -6.74 -18.66 7.70
C GLN A 101 -7.99 -18.01 8.30
N GLU A 102 -7.87 -16.81 8.79
CA GLU A 102 -8.93 -16.20 9.61
C GLU A 102 -9.52 -14.89 9.04
N PHE A 103 -8.87 -14.27 8.02
CA PHE A 103 -9.31 -12.99 7.51
C PHE A 103 -10.17 -13.12 6.26
N ASP A 104 -11.21 -12.30 6.19
CA ASP A 104 -12.11 -12.19 5.03
C ASP A 104 -11.53 -11.25 3.97
N LEU A 105 -10.72 -10.28 4.41
CA LEU A 105 -10.06 -9.28 3.57
C LEU A 105 -8.68 -8.96 4.14
N ALA A 106 -7.69 -8.85 3.27
CA ALA A 106 -6.42 -8.20 3.58
C ALA A 106 -6.29 -6.92 2.73
N VAL A 107 -5.74 -5.87 3.32
CA VAL A 107 -5.42 -4.61 2.65
C VAL A 107 -3.97 -4.29 2.89
N SER A 108 -3.29 -3.73 1.90
CA SER A 108 -1.97 -3.13 2.12
C SER A 108 -1.78 -1.89 1.25
N ALA A 109 -0.93 -0.98 1.69
CA ALA A 109 -0.46 0.11 0.88
C ALA A 109 1.07 0.15 0.93
N TRP A 110 1.71 0.07 -0.26
CA TRP A 110 3.17 0.15 -0.41
C TRP A 110 3.97 -1.00 0.23
N LEU A 111 3.38 -2.20 0.33
CA LEU A 111 4.10 -3.39 0.79
C LEU A 111 4.94 -4.02 -0.31
N LEU A 112 4.33 -4.31 -1.47
CA LEU A 112 4.94 -5.17 -2.49
C LEU A 112 6.14 -4.53 -3.19
N VAL A 113 6.23 -3.21 -3.18
CA VAL A 113 7.35 -2.44 -3.73
C VAL A 113 8.70 -2.69 -3.03
N TYR A 114 8.69 -3.37 -1.88
CA TYR A 114 9.91 -3.74 -1.14
C TYR A 114 10.49 -5.09 -1.54
N ALA A 115 9.81 -5.84 -2.39
CA ALA A 115 10.35 -7.07 -2.97
C ALA A 115 11.46 -6.74 -3.97
N ARG A 116 12.67 -7.26 -3.75
CA ARG A 116 13.84 -7.02 -4.61
C ARG A 116 13.91 -7.98 -5.79
N ASN A 117 13.17 -9.07 -5.71
CA ASN A 117 13.12 -10.11 -6.72
C ASN A 117 11.81 -10.89 -6.61
N GLN A 118 11.56 -11.74 -7.60
CA GLN A 118 10.36 -12.56 -7.66
C GLN A 118 10.21 -13.48 -6.44
N ALA A 119 11.29 -14.00 -5.88
CA ALA A 119 11.22 -14.90 -4.72
C ALA A 119 10.74 -14.15 -3.45
N GLU A 120 11.21 -12.91 -3.22
CA GLU A 120 10.71 -12.07 -2.10
C GLU A 120 9.25 -11.69 -2.31
N LEU A 121 8.85 -11.36 -3.54
CA LEU A 121 7.44 -11.06 -3.87
C LEU A 121 6.55 -12.27 -3.61
N LEU A 122 6.96 -13.46 -4.07
CA LEU A 122 6.24 -14.70 -3.82
C LEU A 122 6.12 -15.01 -2.32
N ALA A 123 7.18 -14.79 -1.54
CA ALA A 123 7.13 -14.96 -0.09
C ALA A 123 6.09 -14.03 0.56
N MET A 124 6.00 -12.77 0.14
CA MET A 124 4.97 -11.83 0.60
C MET A 124 3.56 -12.34 0.21
N CYS A 125 3.37 -12.76 -1.04
CA CYS A 125 2.09 -13.27 -1.51
C CYS A 125 1.65 -14.54 -0.77
N ARG A 126 2.57 -15.49 -0.47
CA ARG A 126 2.28 -16.70 0.33
C ARG A 126 1.94 -16.35 1.77
N GLY A 127 2.69 -15.44 2.39
CA GLY A 127 2.38 -14.96 3.73
C GLY A 127 0.98 -14.32 3.82
N LEU A 128 0.57 -13.55 2.81
CA LEU A 128 -0.77 -13.00 2.69
C LEU A 128 -1.83 -14.09 2.51
N ALA A 129 -1.61 -15.00 1.54
CA ALA A 129 -2.54 -16.10 1.25
C ALA A 129 -2.76 -17.00 2.49
N SER A 130 -1.69 -17.27 3.26
CA SER A 130 -1.77 -18.12 4.46
C SER A 130 -2.68 -17.56 5.56
N ARG A 131 -2.95 -16.26 5.55
CA ARG A 131 -3.80 -15.57 6.53
C ARG A 131 -5.25 -15.42 6.09
N LEU A 132 -5.51 -15.43 4.77
CA LEU A 132 -6.84 -15.28 4.21
C LEU A 132 -7.61 -16.61 4.22
N LYS A 133 -8.90 -16.53 4.48
CA LYS A 133 -9.85 -17.63 4.23
C LYS A 133 -9.90 -17.97 2.73
N SER A 134 -10.37 -19.17 2.37
CA SER A 134 -10.80 -19.44 1.00
C SER A 134 -11.90 -18.46 0.60
N GLY A 135 -11.83 -17.87 -0.59
CA GLY A 135 -12.70 -16.76 -1.02
C GLY A 135 -12.35 -15.40 -0.40
N GLY A 136 -11.34 -15.33 0.48
CA GLY A 136 -10.86 -14.07 1.04
C GLY A 136 -10.21 -13.20 -0.02
N ARG A 137 -10.41 -11.87 0.09
CA ARG A 137 -9.92 -10.89 -0.88
C ARG A 137 -8.61 -10.24 -0.40
N PHE A 138 -7.76 -9.90 -1.34
CA PHE A 138 -6.63 -9.02 -1.08
C PHE A 138 -6.70 -7.80 -2.00
N ILE A 139 -6.53 -6.60 -1.43
CA ILE A 139 -6.49 -5.32 -2.15
C ILE A 139 -5.21 -4.60 -1.73
N THR A 140 -4.41 -4.19 -2.69
CA THR A 140 -3.19 -3.44 -2.42
C THR A 140 -3.01 -2.26 -3.36
N PHE A 141 -2.48 -1.15 -2.82
CA PHE A 141 -1.96 -0.04 -3.58
C PHE A 141 -0.43 -0.18 -3.63
N THR A 142 0.14 -0.26 -4.84
CA THR A 142 1.56 -0.57 -5.05
C THR A 142 2.12 0.22 -6.22
N GLY A 143 3.46 0.25 -6.37
CA GLY A 143 4.10 0.88 -7.51
C GLY A 143 3.60 0.31 -8.85
N ASN A 144 3.50 1.16 -9.85
CA ASN A 144 3.11 0.73 -11.19
C ASN A 144 4.28 0.02 -11.88
N PRO A 145 4.13 -1.25 -12.30
CA PRO A 145 5.17 -1.96 -13.08
C PRO A 145 5.51 -1.28 -14.40
N ASP A 146 4.60 -0.45 -14.96
CA ASP A 146 4.84 0.31 -16.19
C ASP A 146 5.56 1.65 -15.95
N LEU A 147 6.06 1.91 -14.73
CA LEU A 147 6.64 3.20 -14.34
C LEU A 147 7.78 3.65 -15.26
N TYR A 148 8.58 2.72 -15.78
CA TYR A 148 9.66 3.04 -16.73
C TYR A 148 9.18 3.58 -18.08
N ALA A 149 7.91 3.39 -18.43
CA ALA A 149 7.31 4.02 -19.61
C ALA A 149 7.06 5.54 -19.41
N PHE A 150 7.11 6.02 -18.17
CA PHE A 150 6.75 7.39 -17.77
C PHE A 150 7.98 8.22 -17.33
N THR A 151 9.16 7.97 -17.89
CA THR A 151 10.44 8.57 -17.46
C THR A 151 10.48 10.09 -17.52
N GLN A 152 9.56 10.75 -18.24
CA GLN A 152 9.46 12.20 -18.35
C GLN A 152 8.35 12.80 -17.45
N ALA A 153 7.63 12.01 -16.69
CA ALA A 153 6.58 12.50 -15.83
C ALA A 153 7.16 13.30 -14.65
N ASP A 154 6.59 14.46 -14.38
CA ASP A 154 6.95 15.30 -13.22
C ASP A 154 5.84 15.25 -12.15
N TYR A 155 6.19 14.71 -10.99
CA TYR A 155 5.26 14.57 -9.85
C TYR A 155 5.48 15.61 -8.74
N ARG A 156 6.38 16.58 -8.90
CA ARG A 156 6.74 17.55 -7.85
C ARG A 156 5.54 18.38 -7.37
N LYS A 157 4.63 18.73 -8.29
CA LYS A 157 3.38 19.44 -7.90
C LYS A 157 2.47 18.64 -6.96
N TYR A 158 2.68 17.32 -6.87
CA TYR A 158 1.96 16.42 -5.94
C TYR A 158 2.73 16.17 -4.64
N GLY A 159 3.92 16.79 -4.45
CA GLY A 159 4.75 16.69 -3.25
C GLY A 159 5.77 15.55 -3.26
N PHE A 160 6.10 14.98 -4.42
CA PHE A 160 7.14 13.97 -4.54
C PHE A 160 7.82 13.99 -5.91
N SER A 161 8.97 13.32 -6.03
CA SER A 161 9.61 12.97 -7.30
C SER A 161 10.05 11.51 -7.27
N ILE A 162 10.29 10.95 -8.45
CA ILE A 162 10.71 9.56 -8.63
C ILE A 162 11.99 9.55 -9.46
N THR A 163 13.03 8.91 -8.96
CA THR A 163 14.28 8.68 -9.66
C THR A 163 14.39 7.21 -10.02
N LEU A 164 14.59 6.93 -11.29
CA LEU A 164 14.76 5.60 -11.87
C LEU A 164 16.20 5.41 -12.35
N THR A 165 16.65 4.16 -12.47
CA THR A 165 17.85 3.81 -13.21
C THR A 165 17.63 3.98 -14.72
N ASP A 166 18.70 4.08 -15.52
CA ASP A 166 18.61 4.27 -16.98
C ASP A 166 17.85 3.12 -17.70
N ARG A 167 17.83 1.93 -17.10
CA ARG A 167 17.17 0.74 -17.65
C ARG A 167 16.40 0.02 -16.57
N ALA A 168 15.24 -0.51 -16.95
CA ALA A 168 14.48 -1.44 -16.13
C ALA A 168 15.19 -2.81 -16.08
N TYR A 169 15.38 -3.33 -14.87
CA TYR A 169 15.78 -4.71 -14.60
C TYR A 169 15.17 -5.15 -13.27
N GLU A 170 14.98 -6.45 -13.07
CA GLU A 170 14.44 -6.99 -11.84
C GLU A 170 15.26 -6.53 -10.61
N GLY A 171 14.62 -5.89 -9.64
CA GLY A 171 15.27 -5.34 -8.46
C GLY A 171 15.95 -3.99 -8.68
N ALA A 172 15.76 -3.33 -9.84
CA ALA A 172 16.27 -1.97 -10.04
C ALA A 172 15.72 -1.03 -8.97
N PRO A 173 16.56 -0.22 -8.31
CA PRO A 173 16.10 0.71 -7.29
C PRO A 173 15.24 1.81 -7.91
N ILE A 174 14.14 2.13 -7.22
CA ILE A 174 13.25 3.25 -7.48
C ILE A 174 13.28 4.14 -6.25
N VAL A 175 13.79 5.35 -6.38
CA VAL A 175 13.89 6.28 -5.25
C VAL A 175 12.78 7.31 -5.32
N TRP A 176 11.91 7.31 -4.32
CA TRP A 176 10.90 8.33 -4.10
C TRP A 176 11.46 9.39 -3.16
N THR A 177 11.60 10.62 -3.64
CA THR A 177 11.89 11.77 -2.77
C THR A 177 10.56 12.43 -2.42
N VAL A 178 10.19 12.40 -1.15
CA VAL A 178 8.97 13.02 -0.63
C VAL A 178 9.33 14.37 -0.05
N TYR A 179 8.67 15.42 -0.51
CA TYR A 179 8.87 16.79 -0.06
C TYR A 179 7.86 17.14 1.03
N LEU A 180 8.33 17.61 2.15
CA LEU A 180 7.56 18.22 3.23
C LEU A 180 7.81 19.72 3.21
N ASP A 181 7.06 20.52 3.99
CA ASP A 181 7.16 21.98 3.96
C ASP A 181 8.60 22.48 4.17
N ASP A 182 9.33 21.93 5.16
CA ASP A 182 10.68 22.36 5.52
C ASP A 182 11.76 21.28 5.34
N SER A 183 11.43 20.13 4.77
CA SER A 183 12.36 19.01 4.65
C SER A 183 11.97 18.06 3.51
N SER A 184 12.82 17.08 3.25
CA SER A 184 12.49 15.93 2.38
C SER A 184 13.11 14.67 2.94
N PHE A 185 12.58 13.52 2.52
CA PHE A 185 13.16 12.22 2.81
C PHE A 185 12.99 11.29 1.63
N GLU A 186 13.80 10.26 1.60
CA GLU A 186 13.81 9.29 0.50
C GLU A 186 13.27 7.93 0.96
N ILE A 187 12.54 7.29 0.06
CA ILE A 187 12.07 5.92 0.19
C ILE A 187 12.60 5.14 -1.00
N GLU A 188 13.38 4.09 -0.72
CA GLU A 188 13.87 3.18 -1.76
C GLU A 188 12.91 2.01 -1.91
N ASN A 189 12.44 1.82 -3.13
CA ASN A 189 11.62 0.71 -3.59
C ASN A 189 12.36 -0.05 -4.69
N TYR A 190 11.78 -1.15 -5.16
CA TYR A 190 12.40 -1.98 -6.19
C TYR A 190 11.42 -2.26 -7.32
N TYR A 191 11.94 -2.21 -8.53
CA TYR A 191 11.19 -2.54 -9.73
C TYR A 191 11.04 -4.04 -9.90
N LEU A 192 9.82 -4.47 -10.18
CA LEU A 192 9.52 -5.80 -10.70
C LEU A 192 8.54 -5.64 -11.88
N PRO A 193 8.72 -6.42 -12.97
CA PRO A 193 7.80 -6.38 -14.12
C PRO A 193 6.45 -7.00 -13.75
N MET A 194 5.40 -6.69 -14.52
CA MET A 194 4.04 -7.18 -14.26
C MET A 194 3.96 -8.70 -14.21
N GLU A 195 4.70 -9.38 -15.08
CA GLU A 195 4.75 -10.86 -15.13
C GLU A 195 5.25 -11.47 -13.81
N ALA A 196 6.15 -10.78 -13.08
CA ALA A 196 6.59 -11.23 -11.77
C ALA A 196 5.46 -11.15 -10.74
N TYR A 197 4.63 -10.10 -10.80
CA TYR A 197 3.44 -9.98 -9.95
C TYR A 197 2.43 -11.08 -10.27
N GLU A 198 2.05 -11.26 -11.54
CA GLU A 198 1.10 -12.29 -11.98
C GLU A 198 1.54 -13.68 -11.54
N THR A 199 2.81 -14.03 -11.80
CA THR A 199 3.36 -15.31 -11.39
C THR A 199 3.29 -15.50 -9.88
N ALA A 200 3.75 -14.53 -9.09
CA ALA A 200 3.78 -14.63 -7.64
C ALA A 200 2.37 -14.76 -7.04
N PHE A 201 1.39 -14.02 -7.57
CA PHE A 201 0.00 -14.11 -7.10
C PHE A 201 -0.63 -15.46 -7.44
N ILE A 202 -0.47 -15.95 -8.68
CA ILE A 202 -1.01 -17.24 -9.11
C ILE A 202 -0.40 -18.39 -8.29
N GLU A 203 0.93 -18.41 -8.11
CA GLU A 203 1.63 -19.42 -7.31
C GLU A 203 1.26 -19.38 -5.82
N ALA A 204 0.89 -18.21 -5.30
CA ALA A 204 0.42 -18.06 -3.92
C ALA A 204 -1.07 -18.44 -3.73
N GLY A 205 -1.79 -18.80 -4.81
CA GLY A 205 -3.19 -19.22 -4.74
C GLY A 205 -4.21 -18.12 -5.01
N PHE A 206 -3.82 -17.05 -5.72
CA PHE A 206 -4.69 -15.97 -6.17
C PHE A 206 -4.86 -16.01 -7.71
N PRO A 207 -5.76 -16.86 -8.25
CA PRO A 207 -5.90 -16.98 -9.70
C PRO A 207 -6.59 -15.79 -10.37
N ASP A 208 -7.44 -15.05 -9.61
CA ASP A 208 -8.17 -13.88 -10.10
C ASP A 208 -7.41 -12.60 -9.78
N PHE A 209 -6.35 -12.37 -10.53
CA PHE A 209 -5.53 -11.16 -10.42
C PHE A 209 -6.07 -10.04 -11.32
N LYS A 210 -6.36 -8.88 -10.73
CA LYS A 210 -6.86 -7.70 -11.44
C LYS A 210 -6.03 -6.48 -11.10
N VAL A 211 -5.64 -5.73 -12.13
CA VAL A 211 -4.96 -4.43 -11.97
C VAL A 211 -5.96 -3.32 -12.30
N HIS A 212 -6.02 -2.31 -11.44
CA HIS A 212 -6.87 -1.15 -11.61
C HIS A 212 -6.03 0.13 -11.56
N LEU A 213 -6.32 1.04 -12.46
CA LEU A 213 -5.75 2.38 -12.39
C LEU A 213 -6.31 3.14 -11.18
N PRO A 214 -5.51 4.05 -10.57
CA PRO A 214 -5.99 4.88 -9.48
C PRO A 214 -7.05 5.88 -9.96
N GLU A 215 -7.93 6.26 -9.06
CA GLU A 215 -9.02 7.20 -9.32
C GLU A 215 -8.93 8.39 -8.37
N VAL A 216 -9.32 9.57 -8.86
CA VAL A 216 -9.43 10.78 -8.04
C VAL A 216 -10.80 10.84 -7.39
N SER A 217 -10.84 11.13 -6.09
CA SER A 217 -12.10 11.34 -5.38
C SER A 217 -12.85 12.57 -5.95
N PRO A 218 -14.19 12.50 -6.12
CA PRO A 218 -14.99 13.69 -6.46
C PRO A 218 -14.75 14.79 -5.42
N HIS A 219 -14.54 16.03 -5.86
CA HIS A 219 -14.41 17.15 -4.93
C HIS A 219 -15.77 17.78 -4.66
N PRO A 220 -16.18 17.95 -3.38
CA PRO A 220 -17.47 18.57 -3.07
C PRO A 220 -17.55 20.06 -3.39
N GLN A 221 -16.44 20.75 -3.61
CA GLN A 221 -16.34 22.20 -3.66
C GLN A 221 -15.41 22.71 -4.75
N GLY A 222 -15.62 22.36 -6.00
CA GLY A 222 -15.24 23.16 -7.19
C GLY A 222 -13.88 23.89 -7.27
N VAL A 223 -12.90 23.55 -6.47
CA VAL A 223 -11.59 24.22 -6.42
C VAL A 223 -10.60 23.62 -7.42
N ASP A 224 -10.88 22.43 -7.92
CA ASP A 224 -10.08 21.74 -8.92
C ASP A 224 -10.94 21.54 -10.17
N ASP A 225 -10.57 22.18 -11.26
CA ASP A 225 -11.23 22.04 -12.57
C ASP A 225 -11.00 20.64 -13.20
N GLY A 226 -10.43 19.70 -12.46
CA GLY A 226 -10.10 18.34 -12.91
C GLY A 226 -8.77 18.25 -13.65
N THR A 227 -8.08 19.37 -13.89
CA THR A 227 -6.81 19.37 -14.66
C THR A 227 -5.59 19.12 -13.78
N PHE A 228 -5.65 19.46 -12.49
CA PHE A 228 -4.52 19.31 -11.58
C PHE A 228 -3.98 17.87 -11.56
N TRP A 229 -4.88 16.87 -11.58
CA TRP A 229 -4.53 15.46 -11.51
C TRP A 229 -4.28 14.78 -12.87
N SER A 230 -4.43 15.52 -13.98
CA SER A 230 -4.33 14.96 -15.34
C SER A 230 -3.02 14.22 -15.59
N ASP A 231 -1.88 14.80 -15.18
CA ASP A 231 -0.56 14.17 -15.41
C ASP A 231 -0.38 12.92 -14.54
N TYR A 232 -0.89 12.95 -13.30
CA TYR A 232 -0.87 11.77 -12.41
C TYR A 232 -1.69 10.63 -12.99
N LEU A 233 -2.85 10.92 -13.56
CA LEU A 233 -3.75 9.91 -14.15
C LEU A 233 -3.25 9.42 -15.51
N ALA A 234 -2.64 10.29 -16.31
CA ALA A 234 -2.02 9.91 -17.58
C ALA A 234 -0.77 9.04 -17.41
N HIS A 235 -0.04 9.26 -16.31
CA HIS A 235 1.21 8.56 -15.99
C HIS A 235 1.18 8.09 -14.54
N PRO A 236 0.30 7.13 -14.18
CA PRO A 236 0.07 6.77 -12.79
C PRO A 236 1.30 6.07 -12.21
N PRO A 237 1.94 6.64 -11.16
CA PRO A 237 3.14 6.03 -10.56
C PRO A 237 2.82 4.82 -9.70
N ALA A 238 1.54 4.56 -9.46
CA ALA A 238 1.05 3.46 -8.66
C ALA A 238 -0.27 2.92 -9.22
N VAL A 239 -0.57 1.67 -8.91
CA VAL A 239 -1.80 0.95 -9.30
C VAL A 239 -2.41 0.24 -8.10
N LEU A 240 -3.66 -0.20 -8.24
CA LEU A 240 -4.26 -1.16 -7.31
C LEU A 240 -4.22 -2.55 -7.91
N ILE A 241 -3.92 -3.51 -7.06
CA ILE A 241 -4.09 -4.92 -7.38
C ILE A 241 -5.20 -5.47 -6.48
N GLU A 242 -6.12 -6.20 -7.08
CA GLU A 242 -7.19 -6.91 -6.39
C GLU A 242 -7.18 -8.37 -6.81
N CYS A 243 -7.28 -9.27 -5.84
CA CYS A 243 -7.35 -10.70 -6.09
C CYS A 243 -8.17 -11.42 -5.02
N VAL A 244 -8.58 -12.67 -5.34
CA VAL A 244 -9.36 -13.55 -4.47
C VAL A 244 -8.59 -14.83 -4.28
N LYS A 245 -8.44 -15.27 -3.03
CA LYS A 245 -7.82 -16.54 -2.69
C LYS A 245 -8.73 -17.71 -3.03
N LYS A 246 -8.18 -18.73 -3.67
CA LYS A 246 -8.84 -20.03 -3.83
C LYS A 246 -9.11 -20.74 -2.53
#